data_afe42372545bb6baced9ed59332d771a
#
_entry.id   afe42372545bb6baced9ed59332d771a
#
_cell.length_a   1.000
_cell.length_b   1.000
_cell.length_c   1.000
_cell.angle_alpha   90.00
_cell.angle_beta   90.00
_cell.angle_gamma   90.00
#
_symmetry.space_group_name_H-M   'P 1'
#
loop_
_entity.id
_entity.type
_entity.pdbx_description
1 polymer ?
#
loop_
_entity_poly.entity_id
_entity_poly.type
_entity_poly.pdbx_seq_one_letter_code
_entity_poly.pdbx_strand_id
1 'polypeptide(L)'
;MKIIDFHTHTFPEKLAHGAIASLEKSSSTKASLDGTNAALLSSMKKYGIEKSVLMPIAVKPGNSHTINTCAIENNKIPGFVSFGSVHPLEENYIEELERIKKAGLPGIKLHPDFQKVFIDDPETVAVMRAAADMGLLITIHSGMDVSFPELHRSTPKRLASVLPQLKGAKIICAHSGGYRYNDDVLELLVGHEEIYIDTSYSIGQPQMDTQKLIRIYKEIDPTHILFGTDSPWEDQQQSIDKVMALPLEDELKEKIMYKNAETLLK
;
A
#
# COMPACT_ATOMS: atom_id res chain seq x y z
N MET A 1 -7.49 14.67 -16.44
CA MET A 1 -6.21 14.42 -15.72
C MET A 1 -5.99 12.92 -15.71
N LYS A 2 -4.74 12.44 -15.85
CA LYS A 2 -4.42 11.02 -15.61
C LYS A 2 -4.63 10.68 -14.13
N ILE A 3 -4.93 9.43 -13.83
CA ILE A 3 -5.04 8.93 -12.47
C ILE A 3 -4.38 7.56 -12.40
N ILE A 4 -3.49 7.37 -11.42
CA ILE A 4 -2.89 6.08 -11.07
C ILE A 4 -3.23 5.80 -9.61
N ASP A 5 -4.05 4.78 -9.39
CA ASP A 5 -4.42 4.31 -8.06
C ASP A 5 -3.34 3.36 -7.53
N PHE A 6 -2.49 3.83 -6.63
CA PHE A 6 -1.32 3.09 -6.16
C PHE A 6 -1.62 2.07 -5.07
N HIS A 7 -2.88 1.94 -4.62
CA HIS A 7 -3.23 1.02 -3.55
C HIS A 7 -4.62 0.40 -3.76
N THR A 8 -4.64 -0.81 -4.28
CA THR A 8 -5.86 -1.58 -4.49
C THR A 8 -5.67 -3.05 -4.15
N HIS A 9 -6.78 -3.73 -3.85
CA HIS A 9 -6.80 -5.16 -3.54
C HIS A 9 -7.81 -5.89 -4.42
N THR A 10 -7.39 -7.04 -4.93
CA THR A 10 -8.29 -7.99 -5.59
C THR A 10 -7.97 -9.40 -5.13
N PHE A 11 -8.93 -10.29 -5.29
CA PHE A 11 -8.84 -11.70 -4.94
C PHE A 11 -9.12 -12.56 -6.17
N PRO A 12 -8.56 -13.78 -6.25
CA PRO A 12 -8.97 -14.73 -7.29
C PRO A 12 -10.49 -14.91 -7.29
N GLU A 13 -11.11 -14.94 -8.48
CA GLU A 13 -12.57 -14.98 -8.68
C GLU A 13 -13.31 -15.93 -7.71
N LYS A 14 -12.79 -17.17 -7.59
CA LYS A 14 -13.39 -18.20 -6.73
C LYS A 14 -13.31 -17.89 -5.23
N LEU A 15 -12.44 -16.99 -4.82
CA LEU A 15 -12.19 -16.65 -3.41
C LEU A 15 -12.75 -15.29 -3.03
N ALA A 16 -12.99 -14.40 -4.00
CA ALA A 16 -13.31 -12.99 -3.78
C ALA A 16 -14.51 -12.81 -2.83
N HIS A 17 -15.63 -13.42 -3.10
CA HIS A 17 -16.85 -13.30 -2.27
C HIS A 17 -16.59 -13.74 -0.81
N GLY A 18 -15.94 -14.87 -0.60
CA GLY A 18 -15.62 -15.38 0.74
C GLY A 18 -14.59 -14.51 1.48
N ALA A 19 -13.58 -14.00 0.75
CA ALA A 19 -12.57 -13.12 1.31
C ALA A 19 -13.19 -11.78 1.74
N ILE A 20 -13.99 -11.15 0.88
CA ILE A 20 -14.69 -9.89 1.19
C ILE A 20 -15.59 -10.08 2.41
N ALA A 21 -16.47 -11.10 2.42
CA ALA A 21 -17.38 -11.33 3.55
C ALA A 21 -16.63 -11.55 4.89
N SER A 22 -15.50 -12.27 4.86
CA SER A 22 -14.67 -12.49 6.04
C SER A 22 -14.03 -11.21 6.54
N LEU A 23 -13.49 -10.40 5.64
CA LEU A 23 -12.81 -9.14 5.97
C LEU A 23 -13.81 -8.06 6.43
N GLU A 24 -14.96 -7.93 5.78
CA GLU A 24 -16.06 -7.06 6.26
C GLU A 24 -16.46 -7.38 7.70
N LYS A 25 -16.54 -8.67 8.03
CA LYS A 25 -16.89 -9.12 9.39
C LYS A 25 -15.80 -8.75 10.41
N SER A 26 -14.52 -8.89 10.06
CA SER A 26 -13.42 -8.60 11.00
C SER A 26 -13.18 -7.11 11.18
N SER A 27 -13.31 -6.31 10.11
CA SER A 27 -13.04 -4.87 10.12
C SER A 27 -14.27 -4.01 10.45
N SER A 28 -15.47 -4.58 10.40
CA SER A 28 -16.74 -3.84 10.42
C SER A 28 -16.85 -2.77 9.31
N THR A 29 -16.08 -2.92 8.23
CA THR A 29 -16.05 -2.03 7.07
C THR A 29 -16.78 -2.70 5.91
N LYS A 30 -17.58 -1.92 5.16
CA LYS A 30 -18.25 -2.41 3.96
C LYS A 30 -17.40 -2.15 2.71
N ALA A 31 -17.24 -3.21 1.92
CA ALA A 31 -16.57 -3.08 0.63
C ALA A 31 -17.48 -2.39 -0.39
N SER A 32 -16.90 -1.51 -1.21
CA SER A 32 -17.55 -0.83 -2.33
C SER A 32 -17.61 -1.67 -3.61
N LEU A 33 -16.70 -2.66 -3.73
CA LEU A 33 -16.62 -3.62 -4.82
C LEU A 33 -16.58 -5.05 -4.27
N ASP A 34 -16.86 -6.03 -5.14
CA ASP A 34 -16.87 -7.46 -4.78
C ASP A 34 -15.46 -8.11 -4.64
N GLY A 35 -14.41 -7.33 -4.85
CA GLY A 35 -13.02 -7.77 -4.74
C GLY A 35 -12.51 -8.55 -5.96
N THR A 36 -13.23 -8.63 -7.07
CA THR A 36 -12.76 -9.26 -8.30
C THR A 36 -11.95 -8.30 -9.19
N ASN A 37 -11.08 -8.86 -10.03
CA ASN A 37 -10.39 -8.08 -11.08
C ASN A 37 -11.40 -7.40 -12.02
N ALA A 38 -12.49 -8.07 -12.35
CA ALA A 38 -13.51 -7.55 -13.25
C ALA A 38 -14.22 -6.32 -12.67
N ALA A 39 -14.56 -6.34 -11.38
CA ALA A 39 -15.17 -5.20 -10.70
C ALA A 39 -14.21 -4.01 -10.64
N LEU A 40 -12.94 -4.23 -10.31
CA LEU A 40 -11.93 -3.17 -10.29
C LEU A 40 -11.72 -2.54 -11.66
N LEU A 41 -11.57 -3.34 -12.74
CA LEU A 41 -11.46 -2.85 -14.12
C LEU A 41 -12.70 -2.04 -14.54
N SER A 42 -13.88 -2.48 -14.15
CA SER A 42 -15.14 -1.75 -14.42
C SER A 42 -15.16 -0.38 -13.72
N SER A 43 -14.73 -0.35 -12.46
CA SER A 43 -14.61 0.87 -11.65
C SER A 43 -13.57 1.83 -12.26
N MET A 44 -12.38 1.33 -12.60
CA MET A 44 -11.33 2.11 -13.26
C MET A 44 -11.84 2.75 -14.56
N LYS A 45 -12.51 1.98 -15.41
CA LYS A 45 -13.10 2.49 -16.66
C LYS A 45 -14.15 3.57 -16.39
N LYS A 46 -15.00 3.36 -15.39
CA LYS A 46 -16.08 4.29 -15.01
C LYS A 46 -15.51 5.62 -14.55
N TYR A 47 -14.42 5.62 -13.80
CA TYR A 47 -13.86 6.81 -13.14
C TYR A 47 -12.59 7.36 -13.81
N GLY A 48 -12.20 6.82 -14.96
CA GLY A 48 -11.06 7.32 -15.74
C GLY A 48 -9.70 7.04 -15.11
N ILE A 49 -9.57 5.97 -14.33
CA ILE A 49 -8.31 5.53 -13.74
C ILE A 49 -7.53 4.75 -14.79
N GLU A 50 -6.30 5.20 -15.09
CA GLU A 50 -5.46 4.59 -16.12
C GLU A 50 -4.79 3.30 -15.64
N LYS A 51 -4.31 3.30 -14.40
CA LYS A 51 -3.66 2.15 -13.77
C LYS A 51 -4.10 1.99 -12.33
N SER A 52 -4.19 0.74 -11.88
CA SER A 52 -4.33 0.38 -10.47
C SER A 52 -3.20 -0.56 -10.06
N VAL A 53 -2.57 -0.26 -8.93
CA VAL A 53 -1.51 -1.09 -8.36
C VAL A 53 -2.13 -2.08 -7.39
N LEU A 54 -2.00 -3.37 -7.71
CA LEU A 54 -2.53 -4.46 -6.89
C LEU A 54 -1.55 -4.82 -5.77
N MET A 55 -2.04 -4.90 -4.54
CA MET A 55 -1.28 -5.15 -3.32
C MET A 55 -1.66 -6.50 -2.69
N PRO A 56 -1.22 -7.65 -3.27
CA PRO A 56 -1.48 -8.96 -2.67
C PRO A 56 -0.71 -9.14 -1.37
N ILE A 57 -1.19 -10.05 -0.50
CA ILE A 57 -0.57 -10.30 0.81
C ILE A 57 -0.38 -11.79 1.03
N ALA A 58 0.87 -12.21 1.27
CA ALA A 58 1.21 -13.56 1.71
C ALA A 58 1.00 -13.66 3.24
N VAL A 59 -0.20 -14.04 3.65
CA VAL A 59 -0.63 -14.00 5.07
C VAL A 59 -0.09 -15.13 5.95
N LYS A 60 0.51 -16.16 5.35
CA LYS A 60 1.09 -17.32 6.06
C LYS A 60 2.40 -17.75 5.41
N PRO A 61 3.36 -18.27 6.18
CA PRO A 61 4.52 -18.93 5.61
C PRO A 61 4.09 -20.05 4.63
N GLY A 62 4.77 -20.19 3.52
CA GLY A 62 4.46 -21.14 2.44
C GLY A 62 3.44 -20.63 1.40
N ASN A 63 2.86 -19.45 1.58
CA ASN A 63 1.88 -18.90 0.64
C ASN A 63 2.50 -17.98 -0.43
N SER A 64 3.71 -17.48 -0.24
CA SER A 64 4.31 -16.47 -1.12
C SER A 64 4.37 -16.94 -2.56
N HIS A 65 4.74 -18.19 -2.80
CA HIS A 65 4.81 -18.74 -4.17
C HIS A 65 3.45 -18.69 -4.90
N THR A 66 2.38 -19.10 -4.25
CA THR A 66 1.03 -19.10 -4.84
C THR A 66 0.54 -17.66 -5.06
N ILE A 67 0.73 -16.78 -4.10
CA ILE A 67 0.35 -15.37 -4.19
C ILE A 67 1.10 -14.69 -5.34
N ASN A 68 2.42 -14.91 -5.44
CA ASN A 68 3.23 -14.32 -6.50
C ASN A 68 2.93 -14.89 -7.87
N THR A 69 2.48 -16.15 -7.97
CA THR A 69 1.98 -16.70 -9.24
C THR A 69 0.75 -15.94 -9.71
N CYS A 70 -0.21 -15.68 -8.84
CA CYS A 70 -1.39 -14.86 -9.18
C CYS A 70 -1.00 -13.40 -9.50
N ALA A 71 -0.05 -12.83 -8.76
CA ALA A 71 0.43 -11.47 -9.00
C ALA A 71 1.06 -11.32 -10.39
N ILE A 72 1.88 -12.29 -10.80
CA ILE A 72 2.51 -12.33 -12.14
C ILE A 72 1.45 -12.40 -13.23
N GLU A 73 0.42 -13.21 -13.07
CA GLU A 73 -0.68 -13.28 -14.05
C GLU A 73 -1.49 -11.98 -14.08
N ASN A 74 -1.81 -11.39 -12.93
CA ASN A 74 -2.51 -10.11 -12.87
C ASN A 74 -1.71 -8.98 -13.53
N ASN A 75 -0.38 -8.99 -13.40
CA ASN A 75 0.49 -7.97 -14.02
C ASN A 75 0.45 -7.97 -15.57
N LYS A 76 -0.07 -9.04 -16.19
CA LYS A 76 -0.28 -9.12 -17.65
C LYS A 76 -1.59 -8.46 -18.10
N ILE A 77 -2.49 -8.13 -17.17
CA ILE A 77 -3.78 -7.53 -17.48
C ILE A 77 -3.59 -6.04 -17.74
N PRO A 78 -4.01 -5.51 -18.91
CA PRO A 78 -3.90 -4.09 -19.20
C PRO A 78 -4.59 -3.22 -18.14
N GLY A 79 -3.88 -2.20 -17.66
CA GLY A 79 -4.35 -1.31 -16.59
C GLY A 79 -3.91 -1.75 -15.19
N PHE A 80 -3.44 -2.97 -15.01
CA PHE A 80 -2.90 -3.40 -13.73
C PHE A 80 -1.37 -3.33 -13.68
N VAL A 81 -0.87 -2.97 -12.51
CA VAL A 81 0.53 -3.17 -12.10
C VAL A 81 0.45 -3.98 -10.80
N SER A 82 0.99 -5.18 -10.77
CA SER A 82 0.91 -5.99 -9.56
C SER A 82 2.22 -5.96 -8.79
N PHE A 83 2.13 -5.77 -7.48
CA PHE A 83 3.23 -6.06 -6.57
C PHE A 83 3.24 -7.56 -6.25
N GLY A 84 4.35 -8.04 -5.73
CA GLY A 84 4.43 -9.34 -5.09
C GLY A 84 4.23 -9.24 -3.57
N SER A 85 4.35 -10.35 -2.89
CA SER A 85 4.39 -10.41 -1.43
C SER A 85 5.20 -11.60 -0.97
N VAL A 86 5.95 -11.43 0.12
CA VAL A 86 6.63 -12.53 0.80
C VAL A 86 6.27 -12.51 2.28
N HIS A 87 6.21 -13.69 2.90
CA HIS A 87 6.03 -13.77 4.33
C HIS A 87 7.40 -13.71 5.02
N PRO A 88 7.64 -12.80 6.00
CA PRO A 88 8.97 -12.66 6.61
C PRO A 88 9.54 -13.93 7.25
N LEU A 89 8.69 -14.86 7.69
CA LEU A 89 9.12 -16.13 8.29
C LEU A 89 9.25 -17.28 7.27
N GLU A 90 9.29 -17.01 5.97
CA GLU A 90 9.60 -18.03 4.96
C GLU A 90 11.11 -18.15 4.77
N GLU A 91 11.62 -19.39 4.79
CA GLU A 91 13.06 -19.64 4.61
C GLU A 91 13.55 -19.27 3.20
N ASN A 92 12.69 -19.44 2.18
CA ASN A 92 12.99 -19.17 0.78
C ASN A 92 12.55 -17.78 0.30
N TYR A 93 12.47 -16.79 1.19
CA TYR A 93 12.01 -15.44 0.82
C TYR A 93 12.91 -14.78 -0.23
N ILE A 94 14.21 -15.09 -0.25
CA ILE A 94 15.16 -14.54 -1.24
C ILE A 94 14.79 -15.02 -2.65
N GLU A 95 14.57 -16.31 -2.84
CA GLU A 95 14.19 -16.90 -4.13
C GLU A 95 12.86 -16.31 -4.64
N GLU A 96 11.91 -16.08 -3.73
CA GLU A 96 10.65 -15.42 -4.10
C GLU A 96 10.83 -13.94 -4.45
N LEU A 97 11.70 -13.20 -3.78
CA LEU A 97 12.04 -11.81 -4.16
C LEU A 97 12.73 -11.77 -5.54
N GLU A 98 13.66 -12.68 -5.81
CA GLU A 98 14.30 -12.81 -7.14
C GLU A 98 13.27 -13.13 -8.23
N ARG A 99 12.30 -14.02 -7.93
CA ARG A 99 11.21 -14.37 -8.83
C ARG A 99 10.30 -13.18 -9.13
N ILE A 100 9.94 -12.38 -8.11
CA ILE A 100 9.19 -11.13 -8.22
C ILE A 100 9.91 -10.18 -9.17
N LYS A 101 11.18 -9.91 -8.92
CA LYS A 101 12.02 -9.03 -9.75
C LYS A 101 12.14 -9.54 -11.19
N LYS A 102 12.44 -10.82 -11.38
CA LYS A 102 12.58 -11.46 -12.71
C LYS A 102 11.28 -11.39 -13.52
N ALA A 103 10.13 -11.44 -12.86
CA ALA A 103 8.82 -11.31 -13.50
C ALA A 103 8.44 -9.86 -13.83
N GLY A 104 9.27 -8.88 -13.47
CA GLY A 104 9.03 -7.46 -13.73
C GLY A 104 7.98 -6.81 -12.81
N LEU A 105 7.71 -7.39 -11.65
CA LEU A 105 6.89 -6.73 -10.65
C LEU A 105 7.74 -5.65 -9.94
N PRO A 106 7.21 -4.43 -9.73
CA PRO A 106 8.03 -3.31 -9.26
C PRO A 106 8.35 -3.35 -7.77
N GLY A 107 7.65 -4.16 -6.98
CA GLY A 107 7.83 -4.17 -5.53
C GLY A 107 7.06 -5.26 -4.81
N ILE A 108 7.08 -5.17 -3.49
CA ILE A 108 6.38 -6.07 -2.58
C ILE A 108 5.43 -5.33 -1.66
N LYS A 109 4.37 -6.00 -1.24
CA LYS A 109 3.48 -5.59 -0.14
C LYS A 109 3.74 -6.43 1.09
N LEU A 110 3.92 -5.76 2.22
CA LEU A 110 3.92 -6.34 3.56
C LEU A 110 2.72 -5.84 4.35
N HIS A 111 2.14 -6.72 5.14
CA HIS A 111 1.04 -6.39 6.03
C HIS A 111 1.27 -7.02 7.41
N PRO A 112 2.03 -6.36 8.29
CA PRO A 112 2.49 -6.95 9.54
C PRO A 112 1.39 -7.54 10.41
N ASP A 113 0.19 -6.92 10.45
CA ASP A 113 -0.91 -7.42 11.26
C ASP A 113 -1.48 -8.74 10.72
N PHE A 114 -1.75 -8.85 9.41
CA PHE A 114 -2.20 -10.10 8.79
C PHE A 114 -1.10 -11.17 8.75
N GLN A 115 0.16 -10.78 8.62
CA GLN A 115 1.32 -11.67 8.63
C GLN A 115 1.76 -12.06 10.05
N LYS A 116 1.20 -11.43 11.09
CA LYS A 116 1.48 -11.67 12.51
C LYS A 116 2.96 -11.49 12.89
N VAL A 117 3.62 -10.53 12.29
CA VAL A 117 5.00 -10.11 12.56
C VAL A 117 5.03 -8.63 12.89
N PHE A 118 6.03 -8.16 13.62
CA PHE A 118 6.24 -6.73 13.77
C PHE A 118 7.12 -6.20 12.62
N ILE A 119 6.92 -4.93 12.26
CA ILE A 119 7.71 -4.31 11.18
C ILE A 119 9.20 -4.21 11.53
N ASP A 120 9.51 -4.17 12.82
CA ASP A 120 10.86 -4.10 13.39
C ASP A 120 11.41 -5.47 13.85
N ASP A 121 10.71 -6.58 13.58
CA ASP A 121 11.28 -7.91 13.78
C ASP A 121 12.48 -8.13 12.83
N PRO A 122 13.56 -8.78 13.30
CA PRO A 122 14.76 -9.01 12.48
C PRO A 122 14.47 -9.66 11.12
N GLU A 123 13.55 -10.61 11.06
CA GLU A 123 13.15 -11.30 9.84
C GLU A 123 12.43 -10.34 8.87
N THR A 124 11.58 -9.45 9.38
CA THR A 124 10.88 -8.45 8.56
C THR A 124 11.88 -7.44 8.00
N VAL A 125 12.82 -6.98 8.82
CA VAL A 125 13.90 -6.07 8.41
C VAL A 125 14.80 -6.72 7.36
N ALA A 126 15.13 -8.02 7.51
CA ALA A 126 15.92 -8.76 6.54
C ALA A 126 15.22 -8.84 5.17
N VAL A 127 13.91 -9.12 5.14
CA VAL A 127 13.11 -9.10 3.90
C VAL A 127 13.11 -7.71 3.27
N MET A 128 12.85 -6.65 4.05
CA MET A 128 12.87 -5.27 3.53
C MET A 128 14.24 -4.89 2.98
N ARG A 129 15.32 -5.27 3.66
CA ARG A 129 16.67 -4.99 3.19
C ARG A 129 16.97 -5.71 1.88
N ALA A 130 16.67 -7.02 1.80
CA ALA A 130 16.87 -7.80 0.58
C ALA A 130 16.06 -7.26 -0.60
N ALA A 131 14.80 -6.87 -0.38
CA ALA A 131 13.96 -6.24 -1.40
C ALA A 131 14.57 -4.92 -1.88
N ALA A 132 15.04 -4.06 -0.96
CA ALA A 132 15.69 -2.80 -1.28
C ALA A 132 16.98 -3.01 -2.08
N ASP A 133 17.83 -3.97 -1.70
CA ASP A 133 19.07 -4.31 -2.40
C ASP A 133 18.82 -4.80 -3.83
N MET A 134 17.66 -5.41 -4.06
CA MET A 134 17.19 -5.78 -5.40
C MET A 134 16.55 -4.62 -6.17
N GLY A 135 16.39 -3.44 -5.56
CA GLY A 135 15.72 -2.28 -6.15
C GLY A 135 14.19 -2.40 -6.22
N LEU A 136 13.60 -3.30 -5.42
CA LEU A 136 12.16 -3.43 -5.31
C LEU A 136 11.58 -2.35 -4.38
N LEU A 137 10.42 -1.80 -4.75
CA LEU A 137 9.63 -0.94 -3.89
C LEU A 137 9.05 -1.76 -2.74
N ILE A 138 8.87 -1.14 -1.59
CA ILE A 138 8.31 -1.82 -0.41
C ILE A 138 7.08 -1.05 0.05
N THR A 139 5.88 -1.57 -0.19
CA THR A 139 4.66 -1.01 0.42
C THR A 139 4.34 -1.76 1.71
N ILE A 140 4.14 -1.02 2.77
CA ILE A 140 3.75 -1.57 4.07
C ILE A 140 2.38 -1.02 4.49
N HIS A 141 1.53 -1.87 5.08
CA HIS A 141 0.41 -1.37 5.87
C HIS A 141 0.98 -0.64 7.07
N SER A 142 0.56 0.60 7.32
CA SER A 142 1.14 1.46 8.34
C SER A 142 0.10 1.99 9.32
N GLY A 143 0.41 1.91 10.59
CA GLY A 143 -0.47 2.34 11.67
C GLY A 143 -1.34 1.22 12.23
N MET A 144 -2.56 1.56 12.64
CA MET A 144 -3.54 0.62 13.16
C MET A 144 -4.33 -0.02 12.01
N ASP A 145 -4.43 -1.34 12.00
CA ASP A 145 -5.43 -2.02 11.17
C ASP A 145 -6.75 -2.17 11.94
N VAL A 146 -7.86 -1.85 11.26
CA VAL A 146 -9.20 -1.86 11.87
C VAL A 146 -9.66 -3.27 12.28
N SER A 147 -9.09 -4.33 11.69
CA SER A 147 -9.32 -5.72 12.11
C SER A 147 -8.51 -6.12 13.34
N PHE A 148 -7.51 -5.33 13.75
CA PHE A 148 -6.60 -5.61 14.87
C PHE A 148 -6.43 -4.38 15.79
N PRO A 149 -7.51 -3.84 16.36
CA PRO A 149 -7.48 -2.54 17.05
C PRO A 149 -6.65 -2.52 18.35
N GLU A 150 -6.31 -3.70 18.88
CA GLU A 150 -5.59 -3.83 20.17
C GLU A 150 -4.08 -3.98 20.02
N LEU A 151 -3.60 -4.33 18.82
CA LEU A 151 -2.18 -4.64 18.62
C LEU A 151 -1.66 -4.09 17.29
N HIS A 152 -0.92 -3.01 17.36
CA HIS A 152 -0.42 -2.28 16.20
C HIS A 152 1.03 -2.70 15.90
N ARG A 153 1.20 -3.50 14.85
CA ARG A 153 2.49 -4.10 14.52
C ARG A 153 3.36 -3.24 13.58
N SER A 154 2.78 -2.24 12.95
CA SER A 154 3.45 -1.38 11.97
C SER A 154 3.25 0.10 12.26
N THR A 155 3.61 0.54 13.47
CA THR A 155 3.53 1.96 13.83
C THR A 155 4.69 2.76 13.22
N PRO A 156 4.53 4.07 12.95
CA PRO A 156 5.62 4.94 12.52
C PRO A 156 6.84 4.87 13.43
N LYS A 157 6.64 4.78 14.74
CA LYS A 157 7.73 4.66 15.72
C LYS A 157 8.57 3.39 15.54
N ARG A 158 7.92 2.24 15.27
CA ARG A 158 8.62 0.98 14.99
C ARG A 158 9.42 1.07 13.70
N LEU A 159 8.80 1.60 12.63
CA LEU A 159 9.49 1.77 11.36
C LEU A 159 10.69 2.71 11.50
N ALA A 160 10.52 3.85 12.14
CA ALA A 160 11.60 4.83 12.37
C ALA A 160 12.81 4.19 13.07
N SER A 161 12.60 3.25 13.99
CA SER A 161 13.69 2.58 14.72
C SER A 161 14.59 1.72 13.83
N VAL A 162 14.10 1.28 12.67
CA VAL A 162 14.82 0.41 11.73
C VAL A 162 15.24 1.11 10.43
N LEU A 163 14.82 2.35 10.19
CA LEU A 163 15.23 3.13 9.00
C LEU A 163 16.76 3.21 8.82
N PRO A 164 17.60 3.34 9.86
CA PRO A 164 19.04 3.32 9.68
C PRO A 164 19.59 2.07 8.99
N GLN A 165 18.87 0.93 9.09
CA GLN A 165 19.23 -0.33 8.45
C GLN A 165 18.69 -0.42 7.00
N LEU A 166 17.79 0.49 6.60
CA LEU A 166 17.05 0.47 5.33
C LEU A 166 17.44 1.62 4.40
N LYS A 167 18.66 2.19 4.58
CA LYS A 167 19.14 3.29 3.74
C LYS A 167 19.08 2.94 2.25
N GLY A 168 18.51 3.87 1.46
CA GLY A 168 18.32 3.72 0.03
C GLY A 168 17.11 2.88 -0.36
N ALA A 169 16.35 2.34 0.60
CA ALA A 169 15.07 1.72 0.32
C ALA A 169 14.04 2.78 -0.12
N LYS A 170 13.02 2.36 -0.90
CA LYS A 170 11.84 3.17 -1.18
C LYS A 170 10.66 2.50 -0.50
N ILE A 171 10.24 3.05 0.63
CA ILE A 171 9.22 2.47 1.52
C ILE A 171 7.95 3.30 1.42
N ILE A 172 6.89 2.72 0.89
CA ILE A 172 5.58 3.34 0.78
C ILE A 172 4.77 2.96 2.03
N CYS A 173 4.61 3.91 2.94
CA CYS A 173 3.81 3.76 4.13
C CYS A 173 2.35 4.06 3.80
N ALA A 174 1.50 3.02 3.73
CA ALA A 174 0.09 3.17 3.42
C ALA A 174 -0.64 4.05 4.45
N HIS A 175 -1.82 4.52 4.05
CA HIS A 175 -2.72 5.27 4.92
C HIS A 175 -2.10 6.56 5.48
N SER A 176 -1.55 7.38 4.56
CA SER A 176 -0.88 8.66 4.85
C SER A 176 0.29 8.53 5.84
N GLY A 177 1.02 7.41 5.75
CA GLY A 177 2.18 7.13 6.59
C GLY A 177 1.85 6.38 7.88
N GLY A 178 0.58 6.31 8.29
CA GLY A 178 0.18 5.58 9.49
C GLY A 178 -1.23 5.91 9.95
N TYR A 179 -2.18 5.02 9.68
CA TYR A 179 -3.55 5.19 10.13
C TYR A 179 -3.62 5.40 11.65
N ARG A 180 -4.27 6.50 12.11
CA ARG A 180 -4.38 6.93 13.51
C ARG A 180 -3.10 7.54 14.13
N TYR A 181 -1.97 7.58 13.43
CA TYR A 181 -0.67 8.01 13.97
C TYR A 181 -0.14 9.30 13.34
N ASN A 182 -1.02 10.28 13.02
CA ASN A 182 -0.61 11.50 12.30
C ASN A 182 0.53 12.28 13.01
N ASP A 183 0.55 12.34 14.35
CA ASP A 183 1.62 13.03 15.09
C ASP A 183 2.95 12.31 14.94
N ASP A 184 2.97 10.98 15.10
CA ASP A 184 4.18 10.18 14.93
C ASP A 184 4.69 10.24 13.49
N VAL A 185 3.81 10.31 12.48
CA VAL A 185 4.20 10.50 11.08
C VAL A 185 4.91 11.83 10.90
N LEU A 186 4.35 12.92 11.43
CA LEU A 186 4.95 14.25 11.36
C LEU A 186 6.30 14.32 12.06
N GLU A 187 6.41 13.69 13.22
CA GLU A 187 7.61 13.77 14.06
C GLU A 187 8.73 12.82 13.60
N LEU A 188 8.36 11.62 13.11
CA LEU A 188 9.30 10.50 12.95
C LEU A 188 9.53 10.07 11.51
N LEU A 189 8.64 10.38 10.57
CA LEU A 189 8.76 9.90 9.19
C LEU A 189 8.94 11.02 8.17
N VAL A 190 8.35 12.20 8.41
CA VAL A 190 8.53 13.35 7.51
C VAL A 190 10.00 13.78 7.50
N GLY A 191 10.55 13.97 6.28
CA GLY A 191 11.95 14.36 6.08
C GLY A 191 12.92 13.20 5.84
N HIS A 192 12.47 11.95 5.91
CA HIS A 192 13.27 10.79 5.52
C HIS A 192 13.17 10.52 4.02
N GLU A 193 14.30 10.42 3.32
CA GLU A 193 14.37 10.18 1.87
C GLU A 193 13.82 8.80 1.47
N GLU A 194 13.84 7.84 2.38
CA GLU A 194 13.30 6.49 2.16
C GLU A 194 11.78 6.44 2.17
N ILE A 195 11.10 7.44 2.77
CA ILE A 195 9.68 7.39 3.09
C ILE A 195 8.84 8.03 2.01
N TYR A 196 7.97 7.22 1.43
CA TYR A 196 6.82 7.60 0.61
C TYR A 196 5.55 7.31 1.39
N ILE A 197 4.46 7.97 1.04
CA ILE A 197 3.13 7.71 1.60
C ILE A 197 2.10 7.58 0.49
N ASP A 198 1.01 6.88 0.75
CA ASP A 198 -0.18 6.94 -0.11
C ASP A 198 -1.39 7.51 0.63
N THR A 199 -2.40 7.96 -0.11
CA THR A 199 -3.60 8.59 0.44
C THR A 199 -4.70 7.59 0.83
N SER A 200 -4.44 6.29 0.66
CA SER A 200 -5.45 5.24 0.82
C SER A 200 -6.12 5.28 2.20
N TYR A 201 -7.43 5.12 2.23
CA TYR A 201 -8.26 5.00 3.44
C TYR A 201 -7.88 5.97 4.58
N SER A 202 -7.60 7.23 4.27
CA SER A 202 -7.10 8.22 5.24
C SER A 202 -7.99 9.45 5.34
N ILE A 203 -8.24 10.10 4.21
CA ILE A 203 -8.92 11.40 4.18
C ILE A 203 -10.40 11.21 4.53
N GLY A 204 -10.86 11.96 5.53
CA GLY A 204 -12.25 11.89 6.00
C GLY A 204 -12.58 10.66 6.84
N GLN A 205 -11.60 9.85 7.20
CA GLN A 205 -11.80 8.73 8.13
C GLN A 205 -11.89 9.24 9.58
N PRO A 206 -12.75 8.65 10.42
CA PRO A 206 -13.05 9.16 11.77
C PRO A 206 -11.83 9.24 12.71
N GLN A 207 -10.80 8.46 12.45
CA GLN A 207 -9.61 8.38 13.30
C GLN A 207 -8.40 9.12 12.71
N MET A 208 -8.63 9.89 11.61
CA MET A 208 -7.61 10.66 10.93
C MET A 208 -7.93 12.16 11.04
N ASP A 209 -6.97 12.94 11.52
CA ASP A 209 -7.10 14.40 11.62
C ASP A 209 -6.77 15.03 10.26
N THR A 210 -7.78 15.56 9.58
CA THR A 210 -7.63 16.17 8.24
C THR A 210 -6.63 17.34 8.25
N GLN A 211 -6.54 18.14 9.32
CA GLN A 211 -5.58 19.24 9.39
C GLN A 211 -4.14 18.71 9.48
N LYS A 212 -3.93 17.65 10.25
CA LYS A 212 -2.62 16.98 10.35
C LYS A 212 -2.26 16.28 9.03
N LEU A 213 -3.22 15.69 8.33
CA LEU A 213 -2.99 15.14 6.98
C LEU A 213 -2.53 16.22 6.00
N ILE A 214 -3.22 17.35 5.97
CA ILE A 214 -2.82 18.50 5.12
C ILE A 214 -1.40 18.96 5.46
N ARG A 215 -1.06 18.97 6.74
CA ARG A 215 0.29 19.30 7.20
C ARG A 215 1.32 18.26 6.74
N ILE A 216 1.05 16.97 6.88
CA ILE A 216 1.91 15.89 6.36
C ILE A 216 2.16 16.09 4.86
N TYR A 217 1.10 16.30 4.07
CA TYR A 217 1.22 16.47 2.61
C TYR A 217 1.96 17.74 2.18
N LYS A 218 2.06 18.75 3.05
CA LYS A 218 2.83 19.97 2.79
C LYS A 218 4.28 19.89 3.24
N GLU A 219 4.58 19.06 4.23
CA GLU A 219 5.92 18.98 4.83
C GLU A 219 6.76 17.81 4.29
N ILE A 220 6.13 16.73 3.80
CA ILE A 220 6.85 15.64 3.13
C ILE A 220 7.30 16.10 1.72
N ASP A 221 8.33 15.46 1.18
CA ASP A 221 8.75 15.71 -0.20
C ASP A 221 7.55 15.55 -1.15
N PRO A 222 7.22 16.57 -1.95
CA PRO A 222 6.06 16.55 -2.84
C PRO A 222 6.12 15.46 -3.91
N THR A 223 7.28 14.82 -4.11
CA THR A 223 7.43 13.67 -5.01
C THR A 223 7.19 12.31 -4.33
N HIS A 224 6.99 12.30 -3.02
CA HIS A 224 6.82 11.10 -2.21
C HIS A 224 5.38 10.80 -1.79
N ILE A 225 4.40 11.49 -2.38
CA ILE A 225 2.98 11.26 -2.07
C ILE A 225 2.31 10.59 -3.27
N LEU A 226 1.63 9.48 -3.04
CA LEU A 226 0.98 8.67 -4.06
C LEU A 226 -0.54 8.67 -3.81
N PHE A 227 -1.33 8.73 -4.88
CA PHE A 227 -2.77 8.52 -4.78
C PHE A 227 -3.04 7.03 -4.60
N GLY A 228 -3.76 6.66 -3.57
CA GLY A 228 -4.26 5.31 -3.32
C GLY A 228 -5.67 5.36 -2.76
N THR A 229 -6.48 4.35 -3.07
CA THR A 229 -7.87 4.29 -2.60
C THR A 229 -8.11 3.26 -1.52
N ASP A 230 -7.29 2.21 -1.47
CA ASP A 230 -7.56 0.99 -0.71
C ASP A 230 -8.80 0.23 -1.22
N SER A 231 -9.17 0.43 -2.50
CA SER A 231 -10.26 -0.36 -3.11
C SER A 231 -10.00 -1.87 -2.90
N PRO A 232 -11.00 -2.67 -2.47
CA PRO A 232 -12.43 -2.39 -2.48
C PRO A 232 -13.01 -1.72 -1.22
N TRP A 233 -12.19 -1.33 -0.22
CA TRP A 233 -12.68 -0.79 1.05
C TRP A 233 -13.21 0.64 0.92
N GLU A 234 -12.69 1.42 -0.02
CA GLU A 234 -13.21 2.73 -0.36
C GLU A 234 -13.57 2.81 -1.86
N ASP A 235 -14.64 3.55 -2.20
CA ASP A 235 -15.00 3.80 -3.59
C ASP A 235 -13.97 4.72 -4.25
N GLN A 236 -13.52 4.36 -5.44
CA GLN A 236 -12.45 5.09 -6.14
C GLN A 236 -12.82 6.54 -6.44
N GLN A 237 -14.10 6.84 -6.80
CA GLN A 237 -14.53 8.23 -7.02
C GLN A 237 -14.53 9.02 -5.74
N GLN A 238 -15.00 8.44 -4.63
CA GLN A 238 -14.98 9.14 -3.35
C GLN A 238 -13.55 9.51 -2.93
N SER A 239 -12.58 8.62 -3.12
CA SER A 239 -11.18 8.91 -2.83
C SER A 239 -10.60 10.01 -3.72
N ILE A 240 -10.94 10.01 -5.02
CA ILE A 240 -10.58 11.09 -5.96
C ILE A 240 -11.14 12.42 -5.45
N ASP A 241 -12.44 12.47 -5.15
CA ASP A 241 -13.12 13.69 -4.71
C ASP A 241 -12.51 14.22 -3.40
N LYS A 242 -12.18 13.34 -2.46
CA LYS A 242 -11.54 13.70 -1.21
C LYS A 242 -10.17 14.36 -1.42
N VAL A 243 -9.31 13.78 -2.26
CA VAL A 243 -7.99 14.38 -2.56
C VAL A 243 -8.14 15.71 -3.28
N MET A 244 -9.04 15.79 -4.26
CA MET A 244 -9.28 17.01 -5.02
C MET A 244 -9.88 18.15 -4.18
N ALA A 245 -10.63 17.83 -3.13
CA ALA A 245 -11.19 18.82 -2.20
C ALA A 245 -10.18 19.36 -1.17
N LEU A 246 -9.01 18.74 -1.01
CA LEU A 246 -7.99 19.25 -0.07
C LEU A 246 -7.48 20.64 -0.51
N PRO A 247 -7.19 21.53 0.46
CA PRO A 247 -6.62 22.85 0.20
C PRO A 247 -5.11 22.75 -0.09
N LEU A 248 -4.78 22.06 -1.17
CA LEU A 248 -3.44 21.86 -1.70
C LEU A 248 -3.36 22.55 -3.08
N GLU A 249 -2.16 22.98 -3.47
CA GLU A 249 -1.90 23.54 -4.77
C GLU A 249 -2.18 22.51 -5.89
N ASP A 250 -2.69 22.96 -7.03
CA ASP A 250 -3.08 22.08 -8.13
C ASP A 250 -1.90 21.26 -8.67
N GLU A 251 -0.69 21.84 -8.67
CA GLU A 251 0.53 21.12 -9.05
C GLU A 251 0.81 19.93 -8.11
N LEU A 252 0.63 20.11 -6.80
CA LEU A 252 0.80 19.03 -5.83
C LEU A 252 -0.27 17.96 -6.00
N LYS A 253 -1.53 18.34 -6.24
CA LYS A 253 -2.60 17.39 -6.55
C LYS A 253 -2.27 16.57 -7.80
N GLU A 254 -1.75 17.20 -8.84
CA GLU A 254 -1.35 16.49 -10.06
C GLU A 254 -0.19 15.51 -9.80
N LYS A 255 0.79 15.90 -8.98
CA LYS A 255 1.86 15.00 -8.53
C LYS A 255 1.29 13.79 -7.79
N ILE A 256 0.41 14.01 -6.81
CA ILE A 256 -0.25 12.97 -6.03
C ILE A 256 -1.04 12.02 -6.96
N MET A 257 -1.89 12.57 -7.82
CA MET A 257 -2.83 11.78 -8.63
C MET A 257 -2.15 10.86 -9.65
N TYR A 258 -0.97 11.22 -10.19
CA TYR A 258 -0.31 10.34 -11.14
C TYR A 258 1.19 10.55 -11.36
N LYS A 259 1.75 11.79 -11.31
CA LYS A 259 3.14 12.04 -11.73
C LYS A 259 4.15 11.27 -10.90
N ASN A 260 3.94 11.25 -9.59
CA ASN A 260 4.83 10.55 -8.65
C ASN A 260 4.80 9.03 -8.92
N ALA A 261 3.59 8.45 -9.03
CA ALA A 261 3.42 7.04 -9.34
C ALA A 261 4.01 6.66 -10.72
N GLU A 262 3.80 7.51 -11.74
CA GLU A 262 4.36 7.30 -13.09
C GLU A 262 5.89 7.29 -13.07
N THR A 263 6.50 8.11 -12.23
CA THR A 263 7.96 8.16 -12.06
C THR A 263 8.48 6.97 -11.27
N LEU A 264 7.79 6.58 -10.22
CA LEU A 264 8.21 5.51 -9.33
C LEU A 264 8.08 4.11 -9.98
N LEU A 265 7.13 3.93 -10.92
CA LEU A 265 6.86 2.66 -11.61
C LEU A 265 7.65 2.48 -12.94
N LYS A 266 8.57 3.37 -13.28
CA LYS A 266 9.51 3.23 -14.41
C LYS A 266 10.68 2.34 -14.05
#